data_0c3d18d0446bee89bad95066eb70ef16
#
_entry.id   0c3d18d0446bee89bad95066eb70ef16
#
_cell.length_a   1.000
_cell.length_b   1.000
_cell.length_c   1.000
_cell.angle_alpha   90.00
_cell.angle_beta   90.00
_cell.angle_gamma   90.00
#
_symmetry.space_group_name_H-M   'P 1'
#
loop_
_entity.id
_entity.type
_entity.pdbx_description
1 polymer ?
#
loop_
_entity_poly.entity_id
_entity_poly.type
_entity_poly.pdbx_seq_one_letter_code
_entity_poly.pdbx_strand_id
1 'polypeptide(L)'
;MDDAKKQFANQLREAMIAAGYEPKPAVLEREFNTRHWGKPMSLHGVRLWLLGETMPDFRKMETLSKWLGVSVQQLSYGGPTSRTVQQRRVGWDSGIGYEDRDIFEAFLKLPVPQRKIIREVILTFAKVHSDPTSLSSGHA
;
A
#
# COMPACT_ATOMS: atom_id res chain seq x y z
N MET A 1 24.22 9.59 2.09
CA MET A 1 23.33 10.39 1.27
C MET A 1 22.99 9.72 -0.05
N ASP A 2 24.00 9.32 -0.79
CA ASP A 2 23.76 8.58 -2.02
C ASP A 2 23.10 7.24 -1.76
N ASP A 3 23.28 6.70 -0.55
CA ASP A 3 22.71 5.40 -0.19
C ASP A 3 21.18 5.42 -0.19
N ALA A 4 20.57 6.51 0.26
CA ALA A 4 19.12 6.61 0.29
C ALA A 4 18.54 6.62 -1.13
N LYS A 5 19.19 7.34 -2.03
CA LYS A 5 18.75 7.41 -3.43
C LYS A 5 18.93 6.08 -4.13
N LYS A 6 20.02 5.39 -3.83
CA LYS A 6 20.27 4.08 -4.42
C LYS A 6 19.35 3.01 -3.86
N GLN A 7 19.05 3.09 -2.57
CA GLN A 7 18.06 2.21 -1.98
C GLN A 7 16.70 2.43 -2.62
N PHE A 8 16.31 3.67 -2.81
CA PHE A 8 15.06 3.97 -3.49
C PHE A 8 15.06 3.39 -4.89
N ALA A 9 16.14 3.57 -5.65
CA ALA A 9 16.23 3.03 -7.00
C ALA A 9 16.07 1.51 -7.02
N ASN A 10 16.70 0.82 -6.10
CA ASN A 10 16.59 -0.63 -6.00
C ASN A 10 15.16 -1.04 -5.63
N GLN A 11 14.56 -0.37 -4.68
CA GLN A 11 13.19 -0.66 -4.27
C GLN A 11 12.21 -0.40 -5.39
N LEU A 12 12.41 0.68 -6.13
CA LEU A 12 11.56 1.01 -7.26
C LEU A 12 11.62 -0.06 -8.33
N ARG A 13 12.82 -0.49 -8.69
CA ARG A 13 12.99 -1.55 -9.69
C ARG A 13 12.36 -2.85 -9.24
N GLU A 14 12.60 -3.25 -8.00
CA GLU A 14 12.01 -4.47 -7.47
C GLU A 14 10.49 -4.41 -7.44
N ALA A 15 9.95 -3.27 -7.04
CA ALA A 15 8.51 -3.09 -6.98
C ALA A 15 7.88 -3.13 -8.37
N MET A 16 8.56 -2.55 -9.37
CA MET A 16 8.09 -2.61 -10.75
C MET A 16 8.07 -4.06 -11.26
N ILE A 17 9.14 -4.79 -11.01
CA ILE A 17 9.23 -6.19 -11.43
C ILE A 17 8.15 -7.01 -10.74
N ALA A 18 7.97 -6.81 -9.45
CA ALA A 18 6.95 -7.54 -8.68
C ALA A 18 5.55 -7.25 -9.17
N ALA A 19 5.32 -6.05 -9.69
CA ALA A 19 4.02 -5.66 -10.23
C ALA A 19 3.84 -6.05 -11.70
N GLY A 20 4.84 -6.67 -12.31
CA GLY A 20 4.75 -7.15 -13.68
C GLY A 20 5.22 -6.15 -14.73
N TYR A 21 5.98 -5.15 -14.34
CA TYR A 21 6.50 -4.14 -15.26
C TYR A 21 7.99 -4.27 -15.42
N GLU A 22 8.49 -3.93 -16.61
CA GLU A 22 9.93 -3.86 -16.81
C GLU A 22 10.49 -2.58 -16.18
N PRO A 23 11.62 -2.66 -15.47
CA PRO A 23 12.18 -1.48 -14.81
C PRO A 23 12.96 -0.61 -15.79
N LYS A 24 12.26 -0.05 -16.76
CA LYS A 24 12.83 0.80 -17.80
C LYS A 24 12.26 2.21 -17.70
N PRO A 25 13.07 3.24 -18.06
CA PRO A 25 12.58 4.60 -17.97
C PRO A 25 11.32 4.87 -18.77
N ALA A 26 11.20 4.31 -19.98
CA ALA A 26 10.03 4.54 -20.81
C ALA A 26 8.76 3.95 -20.17
N VAL A 27 8.87 2.79 -19.57
CA VAL A 27 7.74 2.16 -18.87
C VAL A 27 7.37 3.00 -17.65
N LEU A 28 8.37 3.37 -16.87
CA LEU A 28 8.15 4.16 -15.66
C LEU A 28 7.52 5.51 -15.99
N GLU A 29 8.02 6.20 -17.00
CA GLU A 29 7.46 7.48 -17.41
C GLU A 29 5.98 7.34 -17.78
N ARG A 30 5.68 6.40 -18.64
CA ARG A 30 4.31 6.20 -19.13
C ARG A 30 3.36 5.85 -17.98
N GLU A 31 3.71 4.85 -17.19
CA GLU A 31 2.83 4.36 -16.14
C GLU A 31 2.67 5.37 -15.01
N PHE A 32 3.75 6.04 -14.65
CA PHE A 32 3.69 7.07 -13.62
C PHE A 32 2.80 8.24 -14.06
N ASN A 33 3.06 8.76 -15.25
CA ASN A 33 2.34 9.94 -15.73
C ASN A 33 0.86 9.66 -15.97
N THR A 34 0.51 8.43 -16.29
CA THR A 34 -0.88 8.04 -16.44
C THR A 34 -1.65 8.18 -15.13
N ARG A 35 -0.98 8.01 -14.02
CA ARG A 35 -1.60 7.98 -12.69
C ARG A 35 -1.38 9.21 -11.85
N HIS A 36 -0.36 9.97 -12.17
CA HIS A 36 0.02 11.11 -11.33
C HIS A 36 -0.83 12.33 -11.60
N TRP A 37 -1.37 12.91 -10.54
CA TRP A 37 -2.07 14.19 -10.60
C TRP A 37 -1.06 15.30 -10.35
N GLY A 38 -0.75 16.05 -11.37
CA GLY A 38 0.20 17.14 -11.27
C GLY A 38 1.10 17.16 -12.48
N LYS A 39 2.20 17.85 -12.35
CA LYS A 39 3.14 18.00 -13.44
C LYS A 39 3.76 16.64 -13.80
N PRO A 40 3.69 16.26 -15.09
CA PRO A 40 4.26 14.97 -15.48
C PRO A 40 5.78 14.97 -15.38
N MET A 41 6.34 13.78 -15.19
CA MET A 41 7.78 13.61 -15.20
C MET A 41 8.28 13.41 -16.62
N SER A 42 9.47 13.91 -16.87
CA SER A 42 10.16 13.66 -18.15
C SER A 42 10.83 12.30 -18.10
N LEU A 43 11.16 11.79 -19.28
CA LEU A 43 11.91 10.53 -19.39
C LEU A 43 13.25 10.64 -18.64
N HIS A 44 13.92 11.77 -18.78
CA HIS A 44 15.18 12.00 -18.08
C HIS A 44 14.99 11.99 -16.57
N GLY A 45 13.94 12.61 -16.08
CA GLY A 45 13.66 12.67 -14.64
C GLY A 45 13.46 11.30 -14.04
N VAL A 46 12.62 10.46 -14.66
CA VAL A 46 12.40 9.11 -14.14
C VAL A 46 13.61 8.23 -14.29
N ARG A 47 14.41 8.47 -15.31
CA ARG A 47 15.68 7.76 -15.49
C ARG A 47 16.61 8.00 -14.31
N LEU A 48 16.68 9.23 -13.83
CA LEU A 48 17.49 9.56 -12.67
C LEU A 48 17.01 8.82 -11.42
N TRP A 49 15.70 8.61 -11.29
CA TRP A 49 15.17 7.81 -10.20
C TRP A 49 15.71 6.37 -10.26
N LEU A 50 15.68 5.78 -11.46
CA LEU A 50 16.15 4.40 -11.63
C LEU A 50 17.65 4.26 -11.45
N LEU A 51 18.40 5.31 -11.71
CA LEU A 51 19.85 5.31 -11.54
C LEU A 51 20.28 5.60 -10.09
N GLY A 52 19.35 6.01 -9.26
CA GLY A 52 19.67 6.35 -7.88
C GLY A 52 20.37 7.69 -7.73
N GLU A 53 20.07 8.62 -8.61
CA GLU A 53 20.66 9.95 -8.56
C GLU A 53 19.73 11.00 -7.99
N THR A 54 18.41 10.78 -8.08
CA THR A 54 17.42 11.67 -7.50
C THR A 54 16.33 10.87 -6.84
N MET A 55 15.57 11.51 -5.96
CA MET A 55 14.40 10.94 -5.34
C MET A 55 13.18 11.80 -5.64
N PRO A 56 12.01 11.19 -5.79
CA PRO A 56 10.78 11.96 -5.95
C PRO A 56 10.37 12.63 -4.66
N ASP A 57 9.57 13.69 -4.78
CA ASP A 57 8.99 14.32 -3.60
C ASP A 57 7.87 13.41 -3.03
N PHE A 58 7.26 13.86 -1.94
CA PHE A 58 6.27 13.03 -1.25
C PHE A 58 5.07 12.69 -2.12
N ARG A 59 4.57 13.65 -2.90
CA ARG A 59 3.42 13.41 -3.77
C ARG A 59 3.70 12.36 -4.82
N LYS A 60 4.88 12.44 -5.40
CA LYS A 60 5.30 11.47 -6.41
C LYS A 60 5.54 10.11 -5.78
N MET A 61 6.07 10.09 -4.56
CA MET A 61 6.19 8.85 -3.80
C MET A 61 4.84 8.20 -3.56
N GLU A 62 3.84 9.00 -3.22
CA GLU A 62 2.50 8.48 -3.03
C GLU A 62 1.93 7.85 -4.30
N THR A 63 2.15 8.49 -5.43
CA THR A 63 1.72 7.95 -6.71
C THR A 63 2.37 6.60 -6.98
N LEU A 64 3.67 6.51 -6.78
CA LEU A 64 4.40 5.26 -6.95
C LEU A 64 3.91 4.19 -5.98
N SER A 65 3.68 4.57 -4.76
CA SER A 65 3.18 3.67 -3.73
C SER A 65 1.84 3.06 -4.11
N LYS A 66 0.91 3.88 -4.54
CA LYS A 66 -0.42 3.42 -4.94
C LYS A 66 -0.37 2.55 -6.18
N TRP A 67 0.43 2.94 -7.15
CA TRP A 67 0.56 2.19 -8.39
C TRP A 67 1.18 0.81 -8.16
N LEU A 68 2.26 0.78 -7.42
CA LEU A 68 3.04 -0.45 -7.25
C LEU A 68 2.60 -1.30 -6.06
N GLY A 69 1.67 -0.78 -5.25
CA GLY A 69 1.15 -1.54 -4.13
C GLY A 69 2.13 -1.72 -2.99
N VAL A 70 3.06 -0.78 -2.84
CA VAL A 70 4.02 -0.79 -1.74
C VAL A 70 3.89 0.49 -0.94
N SER A 71 4.35 0.48 0.30
CA SER A 71 4.27 1.66 1.13
C SER A 71 5.32 2.69 0.74
N VAL A 72 5.05 3.96 1.04
CA VAL A 72 6.03 5.02 0.84
C VAL A 72 7.30 4.73 1.64
N GLN A 73 7.14 4.18 2.84
CA GLN A 73 8.28 3.81 3.67
C GLN A 73 9.13 2.73 3.01
N GLN A 74 8.48 1.73 2.42
CA GLN A 74 9.20 0.67 1.74
C GLN A 74 10.00 1.21 0.55
N LEU A 75 9.42 2.12 -0.21
CA LEU A 75 10.12 2.75 -1.32
C LEU A 75 11.28 3.63 -0.85
N SER A 76 11.07 4.37 0.25
CA SER A 76 12.05 5.33 0.75
C SER A 76 13.21 4.66 1.46
N TYR A 77 12.90 3.74 2.35
CA TYR A 77 13.92 3.14 3.20
C TYR A 77 14.24 1.70 2.81
N GLY A 78 13.25 0.98 2.29
CA GLY A 78 13.45 -0.37 1.83
C GLY A 78 13.93 -1.32 2.91
N GLY A 79 14.39 -2.46 2.45
CA GLY A 79 15.17 -3.34 3.26
C GLY A 79 14.42 -4.15 4.32
N PRO A 80 15.19 -4.91 5.08
CA PRO A 80 14.63 -5.84 6.07
C PRO A 80 13.85 -5.17 7.18
N THR A 81 14.22 -3.94 7.55
CA THR A 81 13.57 -3.21 8.63
C THR A 81 12.09 -2.99 8.34
N SER A 82 11.78 -2.59 7.12
CA SER A 82 10.39 -2.38 6.73
C SER A 82 9.60 -3.68 6.77
N ARG A 83 10.19 -4.75 6.28
CA ARG A 83 9.57 -6.07 6.33
C ARG A 83 9.32 -6.52 7.74
N THR A 84 10.30 -6.31 8.61
CA THR A 84 10.17 -6.71 10.01
C THR A 84 9.03 -5.96 10.68
N VAL A 85 8.92 -4.67 10.43
CA VAL A 85 7.84 -3.87 10.99
C VAL A 85 6.50 -4.34 10.45
N GLN A 86 6.40 -4.62 9.15
CA GLN A 86 5.19 -5.15 8.58
C GLN A 86 4.83 -6.52 9.13
N GLN A 87 5.81 -7.36 9.31
CA GLN A 87 5.57 -8.69 9.90
C GLN A 87 5.07 -8.59 11.33
N ARG A 88 5.57 -7.64 12.08
CA ARG A 88 5.06 -7.41 13.44
C ARG A 88 3.62 -6.95 13.42
N ARG A 89 3.28 -6.09 12.48
CA ARG A 89 1.89 -5.65 12.31
C ARG A 89 1.02 -6.79 11.87
N VAL A 90 1.55 -7.67 11.07
CA VAL A 90 0.82 -8.84 10.59
C VAL A 90 0.33 -9.71 11.73
N GLY A 91 0.96 -9.62 12.90
CA GLY A 91 0.48 -10.34 14.06
C GLY A 91 -0.98 -10.08 14.37
N TRP A 92 -1.44 -8.84 14.23
CA TRP A 92 -2.85 -8.51 14.41
C TRP A 92 -3.57 -8.32 13.07
N ASP A 93 -2.84 -8.12 12.00
CA ASP A 93 -3.36 -7.95 10.65
C ASP A 93 -3.49 -9.26 9.89
N SER A 94 -3.06 -10.35 10.48
CA SER A 94 -2.90 -11.61 9.75
C SER A 94 -4.20 -12.11 9.13
N GLY A 95 -5.34 -11.68 9.66
CA GLY A 95 -6.63 -12.03 9.09
C GLY A 95 -7.14 -11.02 8.08
N ILE A 96 -6.38 -9.95 7.85
CA ILE A 96 -6.83 -8.85 6.99
C ILE A 96 -5.89 -8.75 5.81
N GLY A 97 -6.35 -9.16 4.63
CA GLY A 97 -5.59 -9.02 3.40
C GLY A 97 -5.76 -7.62 2.82
N TYR A 98 -5.13 -7.41 1.67
CA TYR A 98 -5.26 -6.14 0.97
C TYR A 98 -6.71 -5.85 0.56
N GLU A 99 -7.43 -6.87 0.18
CA GLU A 99 -8.84 -6.74 -0.19
C GLU A 99 -9.66 -6.25 0.99
N ASP A 100 -9.37 -6.79 2.16
CA ASP A 100 -10.07 -6.38 3.37
C ASP A 100 -9.75 -4.95 3.76
N ARG A 101 -8.52 -4.51 3.52
CA ARG A 101 -8.14 -3.12 3.75
C ARG A 101 -8.88 -2.17 2.82
N ASP A 102 -9.00 -2.55 1.56
CA ASP A 102 -9.73 -1.73 0.59
C ASP A 102 -11.19 -1.58 1.00
N ILE A 103 -11.79 -2.66 1.46
CA ILE A 103 -13.16 -2.65 1.96
C ILE A 103 -13.27 -1.75 3.19
N PHE A 104 -12.30 -1.83 4.09
CA PHE A 104 -12.29 -1.02 5.29
C PHE A 104 -12.16 0.48 4.95
N GLU A 105 -11.28 0.81 4.03
CA GLU A 105 -11.14 2.18 3.58
C GLU A 105 -12.41 2.70 2.91
N ALA A 106 -13.02 1.88 2.08
CA ALA A 106 -14.30 2.22 1.46
C ALA A 106 -15.38 2.46 2.52
N PHE A 107 -15.38 1.63 3.56
CA PHE A 107 -16.30 1.78 4.68
C PHE A 107 -16.14 3.16 5.33
N LEU A 108 -14.89 3.58 5.57
CA LEU A 108 -14.62 4.87 6.21
C LEU A 108 -15.04 6.06 5.37
N LYS A 109 -15.14 5.88 4.05
CA LYS A 109 -15.57 6.93 3.15
C LYS A 109 -17.07 7.04 3.03
N LEU A 110 -17.80 6.08 3.55
CA LEU A 110 -19.26 6.11 3.47
C LEU A 110 -19.86 7.19 4.40
N PRO A 111 -21.02 7.73 4.05
CA PRO A 111 -21.74 8.63 4.95
C PRO A 111 -22.04 7.96 6.29
N VAL A 112 -22.16 8.78 7.34
CA VAL A 112 -22.35 8.27 8.69
C VAL A 112 -23.53 7.30 8.82
N PRO A 113 -24.72 7.59 8.25
CA PRO A 113 -25.84 6.65 8.39
C PRO A 113 -25.55 5.28 7.79
N GLN A 114 -24.86 5.24 6.64
CA GLN A 114 -24.53 3.98 5.99
C GLN A 114 -23.46 3.23 6.74
N ARG A 115 -22.46 3.94 7.25
CA ARG A 115 -21.43 3.33 8.08
C ARG A 115 -22.02 2.67 9.30
N LYS A 116 -23.01 3.29 9.91
CA LYS A 116 -23.65 2.75 11.10
C LYS A 116 -24.32 1.40 10.82
N ILE A 117 -25.02 1.31 9.70
CA ILE A 117 -25.70 0.08 9.30
C ILE A 117 -24.69 -1.04 9.06
N ILE A 118 -23.67 -0.74 8.29
CA ILE A 118 -22.62 -1.73 7.96
C ILE A 118 -21.87 -2.14 9.22
N ARG A 119 -21.60 -1.19 10.09
CA ARG A 119 -20.93 -1.46 11.35
C ARG A 119 -21.72 -2.46 12.19
N GLU A 120 -23.03 -2.30 12.27
CA GLU A 120 -23.86 -3.23 13.01
C GLU A 120 -23.83 -4.62 12.42
N VAL A 121 -23.86 -4.72 11.10
CA VAL A 121 -23.75 -6.01 10.41
C VAL A 121 -22.41 -6.67 10.73
N ILE A 122 -21.33 -5.94 10.62
CA ILE A 122 -19.99 -6.47 10.89
C ILE A 122 -19.87 -6.93 12.34
N LEU A 123 -20.35 -6.13 13.27
CA LEU A 123 -20.28 -6.46 14.68
C LEU A 123 -21.12 -7.70 15.00
N THR A 124 -22.25 -7.84 14.34
CA THR A 124 -23.10 -9.02 14.51
C THR A 124 -22.38 -10.28 14.06
N PHE A 125 -21.77 -10.25 12.88
CA PHE A 125 -21.01 -11.40 12.39
C PHE A 125 -19.78 -11.68 13.24
N ALA A 126 -19.06 -10.66 13.66
CA ALA A 126 -17.90 -10.83 14.50
C ALA A 126 -18.26 -11.48 15.83
N LYS A 127 -19.39 -11.08 16.40
CA LYS A 127 -19.88 -11.63 17.66
C LYS A 127 -20.21 -13.11 17.52
N VAL A 128 -20.83 -13.48 16.41
CA VAL A 128 -21.17 -14.87 16.14
C VAL A 128 -19.92 -15.74 16.01
N HIS A 129 -18.90 -15.23 15.34
CA HIS A 129 -17.68 -16.00 15.08
C HIS A 129 -16.68 -15.98 16.22
N SER A 130 -16.60 -14.87 16.94
CA SER A 130 -15.56 -14.71 17.96
C SER A 130 -15.93 -15.33 19.31
N ASP A 131 -17.19 -15.64 19.53
CA ASP A 131 -17.62 -16.19 20.81
C ASP A 131 -18.64 -17.31 20.61
N PRO A 132 -18.19 -18.47 20.14
CA PRO A 132 -19.08 -19.64 20.00
C PRO A 132 -19.64 -20.12 21.34
N THR A 133 -18.90 -19.91 22.42
CA THR A 133 -19.35 -20.26 23.74
C THR A 133 -20.52 -19.39 24.15
N SER A 134 -20.43 -18.10 23.89
CA SER A 134 -21.54 -17.20 24.17
C SER A 134 -22.76 -17.55 23.35
N LEU A 135 -22.55 -17.93 22.09
CA LEU A 135 -23.65 -18.41 21.26
C LEU A 135 -24.30 -19.67 21.82
N SER A 136 -23.48 -20.63 22.23
CA SER A 136 -23.97 -21.83 22.84
C SER A 136 -24.74 -21.53 24.11
N SER A 137 -24.21 -20.65 24.92
CA SER A 137 -24.88 -20.21 26.14
C SER A 137 -26.17 -19.48 25.82
N GLY A 138 -26.16 -18.65 24.82
CA GLY A 138 -27.35 -17.93 24.42
C GLY A 138 -28.44 -18.83 23.89
N HIS A 139 -28.08 -20.00 23.42
CA HIS A 139 -29.02 -20.97 22.90
C HIS A 139 -29.42 -22.01 23.91
N ALA A 140 -28.61 -22.11 24.91
CA ALA A 140 -28.93 -23.03 26.01
C ALA A 140 -29.91 -22.37 26.96
#